data_2c473db13619699e09a2063d0260db2b
#
_entry.id   2c473db13619699e09a2063d0260db2b
#
_cell.length_a   1.000
_cell.length_b   1.000
_cell.length_c   1.000
_cell.angle_alpha   90.00
_cell.angle_beta   90.00
_cell.angle_gamma   90.00
#
_symmetry.space_group_name_H-M   'P 1'
#
loop_
_entity.id
_entity.type
_entity.pdbx_description
1 polymer ?
#
loop_
_entity_poly.entity_id
_entity_poly.type
_entity_poly.pdbx_seq_one_letter_code
_entity_poly.pdbx_strand_id
1 'polypeptide(L)'
;VKLIGNKLTEELGADVNTIDFTLPEMRNIYYTFAEDELLVFGMPTYAGRVPNKLLSFLKEAFKGNGTKAVAITTFGNRSFDSSLTELSLELYQNGFDVFAAGSFACQHHFSKLIGTARPDEEDTAEIEKFAQSIAEWLSKSEAQESERRNILSDSEVKPYYIPLGEDMQPAKFLKATPKTVDELCDGCGVCVKVCPVGVISSDYTTITGTCIKCQACVIKCHSGAKYFDDEAFLSHVRMLEKNYTKRAANFALIEKTGEV
;
A
#
# COMPACT_ATOMS: atom_id res chain seq x y z
N VAL A 1 1.18 -7.11 -4.55
CA VAL A 1 2.47 -7.72 -4.21
C VAL A 1 2.44 -9.23 -4.47
N LYS A 2 1.56 -10.02 -3.82
CA LYS A 2 1.50 -11.49 -4.02
C LYS A 2 1.38 -11.91 -5.50
N LEU A 3 0.53 -11.23 -6.29
CA LEU A 3 0.34 -11.56 -7.71
C LEU A 3 1.65 -11.37 -8.49
N ILE A 4 2.37 -10.28 -8.24
CA ILE A 4 3.69 -10.04 -8.86
C ILE A 4 4.69 -11.10 -8.39
N GLY A 5 4.78 -11.37 -7.10
CA GLY A 5 5.67 -12.40 -6.57
C GLY A 5 5.42 -13.78 -7.18
N ASN A 6 4.15 -14.22 -7.26
CA ASN A 6 3.78 -15.49 -7.87
C ASN A 6 4.20 -15.55 -9.36
N LYS A 7 3.97 -14.47 -10.10
CA LYS A 7 4.34 -14.40 -11.53
C LYS A 7 5.85 -14.44 -11.72
N LEU A 8 6.61 -13.74 -10.87
CA LEU A 8 8.08 -13.79 -10.91
C LEU A 8 8.61 -15.19 -10.55
N THR A 9 7.94 -15.91 -9.63
CA THR A 9 8.29 -17.32 -9.35
C THR A 9 8.14 -18.20 -10.59
N GLU A 10 7.03 -18.05 -11.30
CA GLU A 10 6.77 -18.79 -12.54
C GLU A 10 7.81 -18.48 -13.62
N GLU A 11 8.16 -17.21 -13.84
CA GLU A 11 9.05 -16.77 -14.91
C GLU A 11 10.53 -17.03 -14.60
N LEU A 12 10.94 -16.89 -13.33
CA LEU A 12 12.37 -16.98 -12.93
C LEU A 12 12.73 -18.31 -12.25
N GLY A 13 11.73 -19.12 -11.88
CA GLY A 13 11.96 -20.35 -11.11
C GLY A 13 12.51 -20.09 -9.71
N ALA A 14 12.29 -18.90 -9.15
CA ALA A 14 12.83 -18.46 -7.87
C ALA A 14 11.94 -18.91 -6.69
N ASP A 15 12.55 -19.16 -5.54
CA ASP A 15 11.81 -19.37 -4.29
C ASP A 15 11.30 -18.05 -3.73
N VAL A 16 10.06 -18.04 -3.21
CA VAL A 16 9.44 -16.84 -2.63
C VAL A 16 9.27 -16.98 -1.12
N ASN A 17 9.87 -16.05 -0.39
CA ASN A 17 9.59 -15.84 1.04
C ASN A 17 8.68 -14.63 1.20
N THR A 18 7.53 -14.78 1.89
CA THR A 18 6.57 -13.70 2.12
C THR A 18 6.68 -13.16 3.53
N ILE A 19 6.97 -11.86 3.65
CA ILE A 19 7.01 -11.12 4.91
C ILE A 19 5.73 -10.28 5.01
N ASP A 20 4.81 -10.65 5.89
CA ASP A 20 3.60 -9.86 6.17
C ASP A 20 3.77 -9.08 7.48
N PHE A 21 3.95 -7.77 7.36
CA PHE A 21 4.09 -6.84 8.50
C PHE A 21 2.83 -5.98 8.72
N THR A 22 1.67 -6.45 8.28
CA THR A 22 0.40 -5.72 8.43
C THR A 22 0.03 -5.48 9.89
N LEU A 23 0.29 -6.46 10.76
CA LEU A 23 -0.06 -6.38 12.18
C LEU A 23 1.12 -5.93 13.06
N PRO A 24 0.84 -5.24 14.18
CA PRO A 24 1.89 -4.68 15.05
C PRO A 24 2.90 -5.69 15.55
N GLU A 25 2.46 -6.90 15.92
CA GLU A 25 3.32 -7.98 16.43
C GLU A 25 4.34 -8.48 15.42
N MET A 26 4.10 -8.27 14.12
CA MET A 26 5.02 -8.65 13.03
C MET A 26 6.12 -7.61 12.78
N ARG A 27 6.12 -6.49 13.51
CA ARG A 27 7.02 -5.35 13.28
C ARG A 27 8.18 -5.27 14.27
N ASN A 28 8.43 -6.32 15.04
CA ASN A 28 9.54 -6.40 15.98
C ASN A 28 10.77 -7.11 15.39
N ILE A 29 10.79 -7.29 14.07
CA ILE A 29 11.84 -8.02 13.34
C ILE A 29 12.55 -7.06 12.40
N TYR A 30 13.87 -7.17 12.31
CA TYR A 30 14.70 -6.46 11.34
C TYR A 30 15.11 -7.45 10.24
N TYR A 31 15.08 -6.98 9.01
CA TYR A 31 15.35 -7.77 7.83
C TYR A 31 16.56 -7.20 7.10
N THR A 32 17.50 -8.05 6.77
CA THR A 32 18.64 -7.72 5.90
C THR A 32 18.60 -8.59 4.66
N PHE A 33 18.92 -7.99 3.53
CA PHE A 33 18.85 -8.63 2.23
C PHE A 33 20.21 -8.58 1.54
N ALA A 34 20.60 -9.70 0.92
CA ALA A 34 21.83 -9.85 0.17
C ALA A 34 21.67 -9.27 -1.26
N GLU A 35 22.79 -9.12 -1.96
CA GLU A 35 22.82 -8.57 -3.31
C GLU A 35 22.15 -9.49 -4.35
N ASP A 36 22.20 -10.81 -4.14
CA ASP A 36 21.61 -11.85 -4.98
C ASP A 36 20.11 -12.10 -4.72
N GLU A 37 19.50 -11.36 -3.79
CA GLU A 37 18.06 -11.41 -3.52
C GLU A 37 17.32 -10.34 -4.32
N LEU A 38 16.02 -10.58 -4.57
CA LEU A 38 15.09 -9.62 -5.13
C LEU A 38 14.02 -9.26 -4.09
N LEU A 39 13.90 -7.98 -3.74
CA LEU A 39 12.84 -7.49 -2.87
C LEU A 39 11.67 -6.94 -3.69
N VAL A 40 10.47 -7.51 -3.54
CA VAL A 40 9.22 -6.89 -4.02
C VAL A 40 8.47 -6.30 -2.83
N PHE A 41 8.58 -5.00 -2.63
CA PHE A 41 8.05 -4.31 -1.46
C PHE A 41 6.76 -3.58 -1.76
N GLY A 42 5.70 -3.84 -0.99
CA GLY A 42 4.38 -3.24 -1.23
C GLY A 42 3.80 -2.50 -0.03
N MET A 43 3.25 -1.31 -0.27
CA MET A 43 2.56 -0.47 0.70
C MET A 43 1.24 0.09 0.13
N PRO A 44 0.22 0.34 0.97
CA PRO A 44 -0.95 1.10 0.54
C PRO A 44 -0.65 2.60 0.51
N THR A 45 -1.42 3.34 -0.29
CA THR A 45 -1.43 4.81 -0.29
C THR A 45 -2.43 5.37 0.71
N TYR A 46 -1.96 6.18 1.66
CA TYR A 46 -2.79 6.89 2.63
C TYR A 46 -2.56 8.40 2.51
N ALA A 47 -3.59 9.13 2.15
CA ALA A 47 -3.53 10.57 1.90
C ALA A 47 -2.38 10.96 0.93
N GLY A 48 -2.20 10.18 -0.13
CA GLY A 48 -1.20 10.43 -1.17
C GLY A 48 0.24 10.07 -0.81
N ARG A 49 0.48 9.45 0.33
CA ARG A 49 1.80 9.05 0.84
C ARG A 49 1.77 7.61 1.36
N VAL A 50 2.92 7.07 1.76
CA VAL A 50 2.94 5.84 2.56
C VAL A 50 2.32 6.09 3.95
N PRO A 51 1.72 5.08 4.61
CA PRO A 51 1.12 5.28 5.92
C PRO A 51 2.14 5.80 6.94
N ASN A 52 1.94 7.01 7.45
CA ASN A 52 2.89 7.68 8.35
C ASN A 52 3.20 6.88 9.63
N LYS A 53 2.27 6.06 10.10
CA LYS A 53 2.47 5.17 11.26
C LYS A 53 3.42 4.01 10.98
N LEU A 54 3.71 3.73 9.70
CA LEU A 54 4.63 2.66 9.29
C LEU A 54 5.97 3.20 8.78
N LEU A 55 6.10 4.52 8.63
CA LEU A 55 7.28 5.12 8.01
C LEU A 55 8.56 4.88 8.82
N SER A 56 8.53 4.99 10.15
CA SER A 56 9.69 4.67 11.01
C SER A 56 10.07 3.20 10.90
N PHE A 57 9.09 2.29 10.92
CA PHE A 57 9.35 0.86 10.73
C PHE A 57 9.98 0.59 9.34
N LEU A 58 9.46 1.19 8.27
CA LEU A 58 10.05 1.09 6.93
C LEU A 58 11.51 1.56 6.92
N LYS A 59 11.83 2.68 7.54
CA LYS A 59 13.19 3.26 7.59
C LYS A 59 14.19 2.39 8.36
N GLU A 60 13.74 1.70 9.38
CA GLU A 60 14.62 1.00 10.32
C GLU A 60 14.73 -0.49 10.05
N ALA A 61 13.60 -1.14 9.70
CA ALA A 61 13.50 -2.59 9.74
C ALA A 61 13.99 -3.31 8.49
N PHE A 62 14.17 -2.63 7.36
CA PHE A 62 14.58 -3.24 6.10
C PHE A 62 15.91 -2.65 5.63
N LYS A 63 16.93 -3.49 5.43
CA LYS A 63 18.24 -3.07 4.95
C LYS A 63 18.71 -3.95 3.81
N GLY A 64 19.01 -3.31 2.67
CA GLY A 64 19.64 -3.93 1.52
C GLY A 64 21.14 -3.66 1.48
N ASN A 65 21.86 -4.48 0.73
CA ASN A 65 23.28 -4.29 0.41
C ASN A 65 23.45 -4.31 -1.12
N GLY A 66 22.87 -3.31 -1.81
CA GLY A 66 22.77 -3.33 -3.27
C GLY A 66 21.65 -4.22 -3.81
N THR A 67 20.87 -4.84 -2.92
CA THR A 67 19.74 -5.74 -3.25
C THR A 67 18.80 -5.08 -4.23
N LYS A 68 18.49 -5.75 -5.33
CA LYS A 68 17.52 -5.27 -6.32
C LYS A 68 16.13 -5.18 -5.72
N ALA A 69 15.40 -4.09 -6.00
CA ALA A 69 14.08 -3.87 -5.42
C ALA A 69 13.05 -3.36 -6.45
N VAL A 70 11.83 -3.84 -6.26
CA VAL A 70 10.62 -3.38 -6.95
C VAL A 70 9.71 -2.70 -5.92
N ALA A 71 9.49 -1.39 -6.08
CA ALA A 71 8.59 -0.63 -5.21
C ALA A 71 7.16 -0.70 -5.73
N ILE A 72 6.22 -1.14 -4.89
CA ILE A 72 4.80 -1.27 -5.25
C ILE A 72 3.94 -0.47 -4.28
N THR A 73 3.05 0.36 -4.82
CA THR A 73 1.96 0.94 -4.03
C THR A 73 0.59 0.54 -4.57
N THR A 74 -0.41 0.55 -3.70
CA THR A 74 -1.81 0.41 -4.09
C THR A 74 -2.59 1.64 -3.65
N PHE A 75 -3.58 2.05 -4.44
CA PHE A 75 -4.39 3.23 -4.14
C PHE A 75 -5.87 3.02 -4.46
N GLY A 76 -6.75 3.73 -3.73
CA GLY A 76 -8.19 3.60 -3.84
C GLY A 76 -8.80 4.42 -4.98
N ASN A 77 -8.33 4.26 -6.23
CA ASN A 77 -8.90 4.87 -7.45
C ASN A 77 -8.88 6.41 -7.54
N ARG A 78 -8.53 7.16 -6.47
CA ARG A 78 -8.37 8.62 -6.55
C ARG A 78 -7.03 8.99 -7.19
N SER A 79 -5.95 8.72 -6.51
CA SER A 79 -4.56 8.97 -6.93
C SER A 79 -3.60 8.31 -5.93
N PHE A 80 -2.42 7.93 -6.40
CA PHE A 80 -1.32 7.51 -5.53
C PHE A 80 -0.41 8.69 -5.12
N ASP A 81 -0.58 9.86 -5.75
CA ASP A 81 0.19 11.10 -5.50
C ASP A 81 1.71 10.81 -5.38
N SER A 82 2.30 11.00 -4.19
CA SER A 82 3.73 10.76 -3.95
C SER A 82 4.04 9.46 -3.18
N SER A 83 3.06 8.57 -2.99
CA SER A 83 3.30 7.35 -2.19
C SER A 83 4.36 6.44 -2.80
N LEU A 84 4.36 6.30 -4.13
CA LEU A 84 5.34 5.48 -4.84
C LEU A 84 6.73 6.11 -4.81
N THR A 85 6.83 7.42 -5.02
CA THR A 85 8.07 8.18 -4.92
C THR A 85 8.67 8.08 -3.53
N GLU A 86 7.86 8.26 -2.48
CA GLU A 86 8.31 8.13 -1.10
C GLU A 86 8.80 6.72 -0.79
N LEU A 87 8.03 5.68 -1.18
CA LEU A 87 8.45 4.30 -0.97
C LEU A 87 9.77 4.00 -1.67
N SER A 88 9.91 4.39 -2.95
CA SER A 88 11.14 4.21 -3.73
C SER A 88 12.34 4.91 -3.09
N LEU A 89 12.16 6.15 -2.61
CA LEU A 89 13.20 6.91 -1.91
C LEU A 89 13.64 6.22 -0.61
N GLU A 90 12.69 5.77 0.22
CA GLU A 90 13.00 5.11 1.49
C GLU A 90 13.74 3.77 1.27
N LEU A 91 13.34 2.99 0.27
CA LEU A 91 14.06 1.76 -0.10
C LEU A 91 15.48 2.07 -0.58
N TYR A 92 15.65 3.07 -1.44
CA TYR A 92 16.97 3.49 -1.90
C TYR A 92 17.87 3.95 -0.74
N GLN A 93 17.35 4.76 0.20
CA GLN A 93 18.07 5.20 1.38
C GLN A 93 18.45 4.03 2.30
N ASN A 94 17.67 2.97 2.28
CA ASN A 94 17.90 1.75 3.05
C ASN A 94 18.86 0.75 2.39
N GLY A 95 19.48 1.10 1.28
CA GLY A 95 20.51 0.28 0.65
C GLY A 95 20.05 -0.57 -0.54
N PHE A 96 18.81 -0.39 -1.01
CA PHE A 96 18.28 -1.13 -2.16
C PHE A 96 18.58 -0.42 -3.50
N ASP A 97 18.72 -1.19 -4.57
CA ASP A 97 18.73 -0.75 -5.96
C ASP A 97 17.30 -0.83 -6.51
N VAL A 98 16.59 0.32 -6.55
CA VAL A 98 15.18 0.37 -6.96
C VAL A 98 15.10 0.57 -8.48
N PHE A 99 15.08 -0.53 -9.22
CA PHE A 99 15.08 -0.54 -10.70
C PHE A 99 13.68 -0.57 -11.33
N ALA A 100 12.65 -0.89 -10.54
CA ALA A 100 11.27 -0.93 -11.01
C ALA A 100 10.30 -0.39 -9.95
N ALA A 101 9.23 0.26 -10.40
CA ALA A 101 8.22 0.84 -9.53
C ALA A 101 6.83 0.76 -10.16
N GLY A 102 5.80 0.45 -9.36
CA GLY A 102 4.42 0.37 -9.84
C GLY A 102 3.40 0.82 -8.81
N SER A 103 2.31 1.46 -9.28
CA SER A 103 1.17 1.83 -8.44
C SER A 103 -0.12 1.36 -9.08
N PHE A 104 -0.86 0.51 -8.36
CA PHE A 104 -2.03 -0.17 -8.90
C PHE A 104 -3.30 0.22 -8.15
N ALA A 105 -4.32 0.58 -8.91
CA ALA A 105 -5.60 0.96 -8.36
C ALA A 105 -6.36 -0.25 -7.81
N CYS A 106 -6.98 -0.05 -6.66
CA CYS A 106 -7.82 -1.02 -5.98
C CYS A 106 -9.15 -0.37 -5.60
N GLN A 107 -10.14 -1.18 -5.25
CA GLN A 107 -11.37 -0.67 -4.65
C GLN A 107 -11.04 0.14 -3.40
N HIS A 108 -11.64 1.33 -3.30
CA HIS A 108 -11.43 2.22 -2.15
C HIS A 108 -12.07 1.64 -0.90
N HIS A 109 -11.32 1.58 0.21
CA HIS A 109 -11.84 1.00 1.45
C HIS A 109 -12.98 1.82 2.11
N PHE A 110 -13.13 3.10 1.76
CA PHE A 110 -14.19 3.95 2.32
C PHE A 110 -15.54 3.76 1.62
N SER A 111 -15.55 3.23 0.38
CA SER A 111 -16.77 3.08 -0.41
C SER A 111 -16.69 1.94 -1.40
N LYS A 112 -17.82 1.26 -1.60
CA LYS A 112 -17.97 0.23 -2.64
C LYS A 112 -18.19 0.81 -4.03
N LEU A 113 -18.41 2.13 -4.16
CA LEU A 113 -18.69 2.80 -5.43
C LEU A 113 -17.43 3.32 -6.14
N ILE A 114 -16.28 3.30 -5.46
CA ILE A 114 -15.03 3.86 -5.96
C ILE A 114 -14.05 2.74 -6.28
N GLY A 115 -13.71 2.59 -7.56
CA GLY A 115 -12.85 1.49 -8.01
C GLY A 115 -13.48 0.12 -7.74
N THR A 116 -14.78 -0.02 -7.94
CA THR A 116 -15.55 -1.23 -7.67
C THR A 116 -14.92 -2.44 -8.37
N ALA A 117 -14.75 -3.53 -7.62
CA ALA A 117 -14.17 -4.80 -8.06
C ALA A 117 -12.70 -4.73 -8.54
N ARG A 118 -11.99 -3.61 -8.35
CA ARG A 118 -10.56 -3.52 -8.65
C ARG A 118 -9.69 -4.15 -7.55
N PRO A 119 -8.59 -4.87 -7.90
CA PRO A 119 -8.13 -5.14 -9.26
C PRO A 119 -9.04 -6.13 -10.00
N ASP A 120 -9.42 -5.79 -11.23
CA ASP A 120 -10.18 -6.64 -12.15
C ASP A 120 -9.26 -7.37 -13.14
N GLU A 121 -9.83 -7.99 -14.21
CA GLU A 121 -9.05 -8.72 -15.19
C GLU A 121 -8.08 -7.82 -15.97
N GLU A 122 -8.49 -6.57 -16.30
CA GLU A 122 -7.62 -5.61 -16.98
C GLU A 122 -6.45 -5.21 -16.08
N ASP A 123 -6.71 -4.90 -14.81
CA ASP A 123 -5.66 -4.60 -13.83
C ASP A 123 -4.71 -5.79 -13.63
N THR A 124 -5.26 -7.00 -13.59
CA THR A 124 -4.49 -8.23 -13.44
C THR A 124 -3.56 -8.44 -14.62
N ALA A 125 -4.06 -8.25 -15.85
CA ALA A 125 -3.23 -8.35 -17.06
C ALA A 125 -2.10 -7.30 -17.09
N GLU A 126 -2.37 -6.06 -16.66
CA GLU A 126 -1.33 -5.03 -16.54
C GLU A 126 -0.26 -5.40 -15.49
N ILE A 127 -0.68 -5.97 -14.34
CA ILE A 127 0.24 -6.42 -13.28
C ILE A 127 1.10 -7.60 -13.76
N GLU A 128 0.52 -8.55 -14.49
CA GLU A 128 1.24 -9.69 -15.06
C GLU A 128 2.26 -9.24 -16.11
N LYS A 129 1.86 -8.33 -17.00
CA LYS A 129 2.78 -7.72 -17.98
C LYS A 129 3.94 -6.99 -17.30
N PHE A 130 3.66 -6.27 -16.20
CA PHE A 130 4.71 -5.62 -15.42
C PHE A 130 5.67 -6.65 -14.80
N ALA A 131 5.15 -7.75 -14.24
CA ALA A 131 5.99 -8.82 -13.69
C ALA A 131 6.85 -9.51 -14.78
N GLN A 132 6.30 -9.76 -15.97
CA GLN A 132 7.06 -10.29 -17.11
C GLN A 132 8.20 -9.35 -17.50
N SER A 133 7.92 -8.05 -17.58
CA SER A 133 8.96 -7.05 -17.91
C SER A 133 10.07 -6.99 -16.85
N ILE A 134 9.74 -7.21 -15.56
CA ILE A 134 10.73 -7.34 -14.48
C ILE A 134 11.61 -8.56 -14.71
N ALA A 135 11.02 -9.73 -15.02
CA ALA A 135 11.75 -10.96 -15.28
C ALA A 135 12.68 -10.82 -16.49
N GLU A 136 12.19 -10.20 -17.57
CA GLU A 136 13.00 -9.92 -18.77
C GLU A 136 14.19 -8.98 -18.45
N TRP A 137 13.94 -7.95 -17.64
CA TRP A 137 15.00 -7.02 -17.23
C TRP A 137 16.06 -7.74 -16.41
N LEU A 138 15.68 -8.56 -15.45
CA LEU A 138 16.59 -9.36 -14.60
C LEU A 138 17.43 -10.31 -15.44
N SER A 139 16.85 -10.99 -16.43
CA SER A 139 17.57 -11.93 -17.30
C SER A 139 18.62 -11.26 -18.22
N LYS A 140 18.44 -9.97 -18.51
CA LYS A 140 19.37 -9.20 -19.37
C LYS A 140 20.44 -8.45 -18.57
N SER A 141 20.22 -8.21 -17.27
CA SER A 141 21.08 -7.37 -16.43
C SER A 141 22.19 -8.11 -15.69
N GLU A 142 22.30 -9.42 -15.83
CA GLU A 142 23.36 -10.23 -15.17
C GLU A 142 24.82 -9.81 -15.50
N ALA A 143 25.01 -8.91 -16.48
CA ALA A 143 26.32 -8.45 -16.94
C ALA A 143 26.67 -7.00 -16.58
N GLN A 144 25.80 -6.25 -15.87
CA GLN A 144 26.06 -4.86 -15.54
C GLN A 144 26.27 -4.65 -14.04
N GLU A 145 27.54 -4.55 -13.62
CA GLU A 145 27.91 -3.85 -12.40
C GLU A 145 27.46 -2.39 -12.55
N SER A 146 26.27 -2.05 -12.07
CA SER A 146 25.76 -0.69 -12.14
C SER A 146 25.68 -0.10 -10.73
N GLU A 147 25.94 1.21 -10.64
CA GLU A 147 25.69 1.94 -9.40
C GLU A 147 24.24 1.77 -8.97
N ARG A 148 24.02 1.65 -7.66
CA ARG A 148 22.69 1.57 -7.05
C ARG A 148 21.85 2.80 -7.41
N ARG A 149 20.61 2.59 -7.80
CA ARG A 149 19.71 3.63 -8.32
C ARG A 149 18.40 3.75 -7.60
N ASN A 150 17.74 4.86 -7.79
CA ASN A 150 16.33 5.07 -7.54
C ASN A 150 15.65 5.50 -8.83
N ILE A 151 14.83 4.63 -9.43
CA ILE A 151 14.16 4.91 -10.71
C ILE A 151 13.23 6.13 -10.68
N LEU A 152 12.86 6.62 -9.50
CA LEU A 152 12.06 7.82 -9.28
C LEU A 152 12.87 8.96 -8.66
N SER A 153 14.21 8.98 -8.84
CA SER A 153 15.11 10.01 -8.28
C SER A 153 14.72 11.44 -8.64
N ASP A 154 14.20 11.66 -9.85
CA ASP A 154 13.81 12.98 -10.35
C ASP A 154 12.42 13.43 -9.87
N SER A 155 11.74 12.59 -9.07
CA SER A 155 10.41 12.87 -8.56
C SER A 155 10.47 13.45 -7.14
N GLU A 156 9.68 14.50 -6.88
CA GLU A 156 9.59 15.13 -5.56
C GLU A 156 8.49 14.49 -4.71
N VAL A 157 8.80 14.29 -3.42
CA VAL A 157 7.81 13.86 -2.42
C VAL A 157 7.02 15.06 -1.93
N LYS A 158 5.77 15.21 -2.44
CA LYS A 158 4.86 16.30 -2.08
C LYS A 158 4.24 16.11 -0.69
N PRO A 159 3.69 17.18 -0.07
CA PRO A 159 2.93 17.08 1.17
C PRO A 159 1.78 16.08 1.10
N TYR A 160 1.29 15.62 2.27
CA TYR A 160 0.09 14.79 2.35
C TYR A 160 -1.11 15.49 1.72
N TYR A 161 -1.92 14.73 1.01
CA TYR A 161 -3.22 15.18 0.53
C TYR A 161 -4.09 15.63 1.70
N ILE A 162 -4.69 16.81 1.58
CA ILE A 162 -5.66 17.32 2.56
C ILE A 162 -7.05 16.83 2.12
N PRO A 163 -7.71 15.95 2.90
CA PRO A 163 -9.06 15.50 2.57
C PRO A 163 -10.04 16.67 2.47
N LEU A 164 -10.91 16.66 1.46
CA LEU A 164 -11.93 17.65 1.24
C LEU A 164 -13.32 17.06 1.55
N GLY A 165 -14.24 17.88 2.06
CA GLY A 165 -15.66 17.56 2.17
C GLY A 165 -16.42 17.78 0.86
N GLU A 166 -17.74 17.56 0.86
CA GLU A 166 -18.62 17.81 -0.29
C GLU A 166 -18.63 19.28 -0.72
N ASP A 167 -18.38 20.19 0.20
CA ASP A 167 -18.25 21.63 -0.01
C ASP A 167 -16.87 22.03 -0.58
N MET A 168 -16.01 21.05 -0.87
CA MET A 168 -14.64 21.22 -1.34
C MET A 168 -13.73 21.98 -0.35
N GLN A 169 -14.13 22.07 0.93
CA GLN A 169 -13.29 22.61 2.00
C GLN A 169 -12.57 21.48 2.75
N PRO A 170 -11.46 21.77 3.44
CA PRO A 170 -10.73 20.77 4.23
C PRO A 170 -11.63 20.07 5.26
N ALA A 171 -11.77 18.76 5.15
CA ALA A 171 -12.53 17.92 6.06
C ALA A 171 -11.64 17.45 7.23
N LYS A 172 -11.98 17.84 8.46
CA LYS A 172 -11.18 17.55 9.67
C LYS A 172 -11.76 16.36 10.43
N PHE A 173 -11.35 15.15 10.09
CA PHE A 173 -11.79 13.91 10.75
C PHE A 173 -10.65 13.10 11.41
N LEU A 174 -9.59 13.75 11.85
CA LEU A 174 -8.47 13.06 12.51
C LEU A 174 -8.90 12.25 13.73
N LYS A 175 -9.95 12.71 14.44
CA LYS A 175 -10.50 12.05 15.63
C LYS A 175 -11.54 10.98 15.31
N ALA A 176 -11.97 10.83 14.06
CA ALA A 176 -12.93 9.81 13.67
C ALA A 176 -12.41 8.41 14.00
N THR A 177 -13.24 7.61 14.65
CA THR A 177 -12.94 6.24 15.07
C THR A 177 -14.13 5.34 14.74
N PRO A 178 -13.91 4.03 14.53
CA PRO A 178 -15.02 3.11 14.32
C PRO A 178 -15.87 2.99 15.59
N LYS A 179 -17.18 2.94 15.38
CA LYS A 179 -18.20 2.64 16.41
C LYS A 179 -18.64 1.18 16.29
N THR A 180 -19.37 0.72 17.30
CA THR A 180 -19.97 -0.62 17.35
C THR A 180 -21.46 -0.50 17.64
N VAL A 181 -22.28 -1.24 16.89
CA VAL A 181 -23.69 -1.47 17.22
C VAL A 181 -23.72 -2.71 18.08
N ASP A 182 -23.99 -2.55 19.38
CA ASP A 182 -23.88 -3.64 20.36
C ASP A 182 -24.85 -4.79 20.06
N GLU A 183 -26.05 -4.49 19.57
CA GLU A 183 -27.07 -5.48 19.21
C GLU A 183 -26.68 -6.37 18.01
N LEU A 184 -25.75 -5.89 17.19
CA LEU A 184 -25.22 -6.64 16.03
C LEU A 184 -23.90 -7.34 16.35
N CYS A 185 -23.23 -6.95 17.44
CA CYS A 185 -21.92 -7.48 17.79
C CYS A 185 -22.03 -8.85 18.48
N ASP A 186 -21.48 -9.87 17.85
CA ASP A 186 -21.42 -11.24 18.41
C ASP A 186 -20.15 -11.52 19.24
N GLY A 187 -19.29 -10.52 19.44
CA GLY A 187 -18.07 -10.66 20.22
C GLY A 187 -16.96 -11.49 19.58
N CYS A 188 -16.97 -11.72 18.26
CA CYS A 188 -16.00 -12.60 17.56
C CYS A 188 -14.53 -12.11 17.61
N GLY A 189 -14.27 -10.85 17.97
CA GLY A 189 -12.93 -10.27 18.11
C GLY A 189 -12.17 -10.03 16.81
N VAL A 190 -12.77 -10.25 15.64
CA VAL A 190 -12.10 -10.03 14.33
C VAL A 190 -11.59 -8.61 14.19
N CYS A 191 -12.38 -7.60 14.63
CA CYS A 191 -12.00 -6.19 14.54
C CYS A 191 -10.71 -5.86 15.31
N VAL A 192 -10.47 -6.53 16.45
CA VAL A 192 -9.23 -6.41 17.23
C VAL A 192 -8.06 -7.01 16.46
N LYS A 193 -8.23 -8.25 15.99
CA LYS A 193 -7.18 -9.03 15.30
C LYS A 193 -6.71 -8.42 13.98
N VAL A 194 -7.59 -7.71 13.26
CA VAL A 194 -7.25 -7.14 11.95
C VAL A 194 -6.79 -5.69 12.01
N CYS A 195 -6.72 -5.09 13.21
CA CYS A 195 -6.35 -3.69 13.35
C CYS A 195 -4.85 -3.48 13.13
N PRO A 196 -4.40 -2.83 12.02
CA PRO A 196 -2.99 -2.72 11.69
C PRO A 196 -2.21 -1.78 12.62
N VAL A 197 -2.90 -1.09 13.51
CA VAL A 197 -2.27 -0.22 14.53
C VAL A 197 -2.61 -0.67 15.96
N GLY A 198 -3.35 -1.76 16.14
CA GLY A 198 -3.62 -2.39 17.43
C GLY A 198 -4.38 -1.51 18.44
N VAL A 199 -5.27 -0.61 17.95
CA VAL A 199 -5.91 0.40 18.82
C VAL A 199 -7.34 0.03 19.26
N ILE A 200 -7.86 -1.11 18.85
CA ILE A 200 -9.18 -1.61 19.30
C ILE A 200 -8.94 -2.54 20.47
N SER A 201 -9.51 -2.21 21.63
CA SER A 201 -9.35 -3.03 22.85
C SER A 201 -10.18 -4.31 22.80
N SER A 202 -9.93 -5.22 23.75
CA SER A 202 -10.60 -6.53 23.82
C SER A 202 -12.10 -6.48 24.12
N ASP A 203 -12.63 -5.32 24.53
CA ASP A 203 -14.07 -5.06 24.65
C ASP A 203 -14.74 -4.74 23.30
N TYR A 204 -13.95 -4.70 22.20
CA TYR A 204 -14.37 -4.44 20.81
C TYR A 204 -14.89 -3.01 20.56
N THR A 205 -15.08 -2.19 21.57
CA THR A 205 -15.69 -0.85 21.49
C THR A 205 -14.71 0.28 21.75
N THR A 206 -13.83 0.12 22.73
CA THR A 206 -12.87 1.15 23.15
C THR A 206 -11.72 1.28 22.17
N ILE A 207 -11.43 2.52 21.77
CA ILE A 207 -10.27 2.86 20.93
C ILE A 207 -9.18 3.48 21.79
N THR A 208 -8.08 2.77 21.96
CA THR A 208 -6.99 3.12 22.90
C THR A 208 -5.91 4.01 22.30
N GLY A 209 -5.98 4.30 20.99
CA GLY A 209 -4.94 5.07 20.30
C GLY A 209 -5.42 5.76 19.02
N THR A 210 -4.48 6.14 18.16
CA THR A 210 -4.82 6.86 16.91
C THR A 210 -5.28 5.90 15.82
N CYS A 211 -6.56 5.95 15.47
CA CYS A 211 -7.13 5.22 14.34
C CYS A 211 -6.65 5.83 13.01
N ILE A 212 -6.15 4.99 12.09
CA ILE A 212 -5.72 5.40 10.74
C ILE A 212 -6.84 5.29 9.68
N LYS A 213 -8.06 4.99 10.06
CA LYS A 213 -9.26 4.86 9.21
C LYS A 213 -9.10 3.85 8.05
N CYS A 214 -8.28 2.81 8.23
CA CYS A 214 -8.04 1.81 7.18
C CYS A 214 -9.26 0.95 6.81
N GLN A 215 -10.35 1.04 7.57
CA GLN A 215 -11.61 0.29 7.43
C GLN A 215 -11.49 -1.24 7.59
N ALA A 216 -10.34 -1.78 7.98
CA ALA A 216 -10.18 -3.24 8.13
C ALA A 216 -11.22 -3.85 9.09
N CYS A 217 -11.47 -3.19 10.23
CA CYS A 217 -12.48 -3.62 11.21
C CYS A 217 -13.92 -3.55 10.68
N VAL A 218 -14.23 -2.59 9.81
CA VAL A 218 -15.56 -2.46 9.17
C VAL A 218 -15.74 -3.52 8.09
N ILE A 219 -14.76 -3.65 7.18
CA ILE A 219 -14.81 -4.58 6.04
C ILE A 219 -14.84 -6.05 6.51
N LYS A 220 -14.11 -6.36 7.58
CA LYS A 220 -14.01 -7.74 8.11
C LYS A 220 -15.07 -8.09 9.14
N CYS A 221 -15.91 -7.14 9.55
CA CYS A 221 -17.03 -7.41 10.46
C CYS A 221 -18.16 -8.10 9.71
N HIS A 222 -18.29 -9.40 9.89
CA HIS A 222 -19.31 -10.20 9.17
C HIS A 222 -20.74 -9.89 9.61
N SER A 223 -20.94 -9.44 10.84
CA SER A 223 -22.25 -9.03 11.36
C SER A 223 -22.62 -7.59 11.00
N GLY A 224 -21.70 -6.81 10.40
CA GLY A 224 -21.92 -5.40 10.08
C GLY A 224 -21.98 -4.47 11.31
N ALA A 225 -21.57 -4.94 12.49
CA ALA A 225 -21.62 -4.15 13.72
C ALA A 225 -20.66 -2.95 13.74
N LYS A 226 -19.59 -2.97 12.94
CA LYS A 226 -18.59 -1.89 12.89
C LYS A 226 -18.92 -0.86 11.81
N TYR A 227 -18.89 0.44 12.18
CA TYR A 227 -19.19 1.55 11.27
C TYR A 227 -18.48 2.84 11.68
N PHE A 228 -18.58 3.86 10.86
CA PHE A 228 -18.15 5.24 11.16
C PHE A 228 -19.35 6.18 11.04
N ASP A 229 -19.48 7.12 11.97
CA ASP A 229 -20.56 8.12 12.02
C ASP A 229 -20.05 9.57 12.08
N ASP A 230 -18.75 9.79 11.96
CA ASP A 230 -18.17 11.14 11.92
C ASP A 230 -18.58 11.86 10.64
N GLU A 231 -19.32 12.97 10.77
CA GLU A 231 -19.90 13.67 9.62
C GLU A 231 -18.84 14.25 8.69
N ALA A 232 -17.70 14.73 9.21
CA ALA A 232 -16.61 15.22 8.36
C ALA A 232 -15.96 14.07 7.55
N PHE A 233 -15.83 12.88 8.16
CA PHE A 233 -15.40 11.69 7.45
C PHE A 233 -16.42 11.28 6.38
N LEU A 234 -17.71 11.22 6.70
CA LEU A 234 -18.76 10.84 5.76
C LEU A 234 -18.91 11.85 4.61
N SER A 235 -18.75 13.14 4.89
CA SER A 235 -18.71 14.19 3.87
C SER A 235 -17.53 13.98 2.91
N HIS A 236 -16.35 13.61 3.42
CA HIS A 236 -15.22 13.24 2.58
C HIS A 236 -15.52 12.02 1.70
N VAL A 237 -16.14 10.99 2.24
CA VAL A 237 -16.55 9.80 1.47
C VAL A 237 -17.47 10.19 0.33
N ARG A 238 -18.54 10.98 0.59
CA ARG A 238 -19.48 11.45 -0.44
C ARG A 238 -18.78 12.32 -1.51
N MET A 239 -17.84 13.17 -1.10
CA MET A 239 -17.01 13.93 -2.05
C MET A 239 -16.22 13.00 -2.97
N LEU A 240 -15.60 11.95 -2.43
CA LEU A 240 -14.86 10.97 -3.23
C LEU A 240 -15.78 10.23 -4.20
N GLU A 241 -16.95 9.77 -3.74
CA GLU A 241 -17.95 9.08 -4.57
C GLU A 241 -18.45 9.95 -5.73
N LYS A 242 -18.61 11.24 -5.51
CA LYS A 242 -19.03 12.18 -6.55
C LYS A 242 -17.96 12.42 -7.62
N ASN A 243 -16.67 12.42 -7.23
CA ASN A 243 -15.62 12.93 -8.11
C ASN A 243 -14.68 11.84 -8.65
N TYR A 244 -14.62 10.64 -8.05
CA TYR A 244 -13.57 9.65 -8.35
C TYR A 244 -14.11 8.24 -8.70
N THR A 245 -15.27 8.17 -9.33
CA THR A 245 -15.87 6.92 -9.82
C THR A 245 -15.29 6.45 -11.16
N LYS A 246 -14.71 7.38 -11.95
CA LYS A 246 -14.04 7.02 -13.20
C LYS A 246 -12.82 6.14 -12.90
N ARG A 247 -12.57 5.14 -13.77
CA ARG A 247 -11.40 4.27 -13.67
C ARG A 247 -10.12 5.08 -13.70
N ALA A 248 -9.33 5.02 -12.64
CA ALA A 248 -7.99 5.57 -12.61
C ALA A 248 -7.03 4.62 -13.32
N ALA A 249 -6.04 5.17 -14.03
CA ALA A 249 -4.99 4.39 -14.66
C ALA A 249 -4.03 3.83 -13.60
N ASN A 250 -3.51 2.63 -13.85
CA ASN A 250 -2.34 2.10 -13.16
C ASN A 250 -1.08 2.81 -13.67
N PHE A 251 -0.01 2.71 -12.91
CA PHE A 251 1.30 3.21 -13.28
C PHE A 251 2.35 2.12 -13.08
N ALA A 252 3.22 1.93 -14.07
CA ALA A 252 4.36 1.03 -13.98
C ALA A 252 5.54 1.62 -14.72
N LEU A 253 6.74 1.51 -14.15
CA LEU A 253 7.99 1.99 -14.68
C LEU A 253 9.07 0.95 -14.38
N ILE A 254 9.89 0.63 -15.39
CA ILE A 254 11.07 -0.22 -15.29
C ILE A 254 12.23 0.52 -15.95
N GLU A 255 13.40 0.37 -15.41
CA GLU A 255 14.59 0.90 -16.01
C GLU A 255 14.79 0.33 -17.43
N LYS A 256 15.17 1.20 -18.36
CA LYS A 256 15.53 0.76 -19.69
C LYS A 256 16.87 0.04 -19.63
N THR A 257 16.92 -1.21 -20.10
CA THR A 257 18.20 -1.85 -20.39
C THR A 257 18.89 -1.02 -21.46
N GLY A 258 20.08 -0.47 -21.16
CA GLY A 258 20.82 0.34 -22.11
C GLY A 258 21.05 -0.46 -23.42
N GLU A 259 20.55 0.07 -24.54
CA GLU A 259 21.09 -0.28 -25.83
C GLU A 259 22.46 0.39 -25.89
N VAL A 260 23.53 -0.42 -25.96
CA VAL A 260 24.90 0.03 -26.26
C VAL A 260 24.99 0.30 -27.75
#